data_bfde7d6529a2f7fb41d13e87160f6f0b
#
_entry.id   bfde7d6529a2f7fb41d13e87160f6f0b
#
_cell.length_a   1.000
_cell.length_b   1.000
_cell.length_c   1.000
_cell.angle_alpha   90.00
_cell.angle_beta   90.00
_cell.angle_gamma   90.00
#
_symmetry.space_group_name_H-M   'P 1'
#
loop_
_entity.id
_entity.type
_entity.pdbx_description
1 polymer ?
#
loop_
_entity_poly.entity_id
_entity_poly.type
_entity_poly.pdbx_seq_one_letter_code
_entity_poly.pdbx_strand_id
1 'polypeptide(L)'
;LQGLLNKKQKYLLPKYFYDEKGSKLFNKITNLKEYYPTNKELEILGSSQKEIRKKLPINSTIVEFGSGSNKKINKFIKSLSEPKEYIPIDISKEYLFENASIIAKKFSDLKVTAICADFSQTNRLNKILKNKKKIVSFFPGSTIGNYLPKNAKKILKNFSKIIGKNSYLVIGVDLIKNKKILENAYNDKLGVTAKFNKNILDVVNKICNSKFQTKNFDHKAFYNLKKNRIEMHLISKKNFTLKINKKNIKFTKDKSIHTVSYTHLRAHETDSY
;
A
#
# COMPACT_ATOMS: atom_id res chain seq x y z
N LEU A 1 14.30 10.86 6.31
CA LEU A 1 14.86 11.96 5.52
C LEU A 1 16.26 11.73 4.96
N GLN A 2 16.96 10.68 5.42
CA GLN A 2 18.26 10.30 4.84
C GLN A 2 18.23 10.18 3.31
N GLY A 3 17.08 9.75 2.75
CA GLY A 3 16.91 9.66 1.30
C GLY A 3 17.08 10.98 0.54
N LEU A 4 16.73 12.12 1.13
CA LEU A 4 16.94 13.43 0.50
C LEU A 4 18.40 13.88 0.50
N LEU A 5 19.24 13.28 1.34
CA LEU A 5 20.68 13.52 1.39
C LEU A 5 21.47 12.64 0.43
N ASN A 6 20.82 11.67 -0.23
CA ASN A 6 21.49 10.78 -1.16
C ASN A 6 21.97 11.57 -2.38
N LYS A 7 23.29 11.53 -2.66
CA LYS A 7 23.91 12.26 -3.76
C LYS A 7 23.58 11.67 -5.13
N LYS A 8 23.41 10.34 -5.23
CA LYS A 8 23.11 9.67 -6.51
C LYS A 8 21.65 9.86 -6.92
N GLN A 9 20.72 9.52 -6.05
CA GLN A 9 19.29 9.64 -6.31
C GLN A 9 18.57 9.98 -5.00
N LYS A 10 17.98 11.19 -4.94
CA LYS A 10 17.12 11.54 -3.81
C LYS A 10 15.86 10.68 -3.80
N TYR A 11 15.41 10.27 -2.62
CA TYR A 11 14.18 9.49 -2.48
C TYR A 11 13.43 9.79 -1.19
N LEU A 12 12.14 9.50 -1.20
CA LEU A 12 11.26 9.50 -0.04
C LEU A 12 10.58 8.13 0.09
N LEU A 13 10.29 7.70 1.30
CA LEU A 13 9.69 6.39 1.54
C LEU A 13 8.17 6.45 1.32
N PRO A 14 7.56 5.43 0.68
CA PRO A 14 6.13 5.41 0.36
C PRO A 14 5.19 5.56 1.56
N LYS A 15 5.62 5.16 2.76
CA LYS A 15 4.80 5.30 3.98
C LYS A 15 4.38 6.74 4.30
N TYR A 16 5.10 7.74 3.79
CA TYR A 16 4.76 9.14 3.97
C TYR A 16 3.66 9.65 3.03
N PHE A 17 3.14 8.82 2.13
CA PHE A 17 1.97 9.18 1.32
C PHE A 17 0.65 9.14 2.10
N TYR A 18 0.57 8.30 3.13
CA TYR A 18 -0.69 7.89 3.74
C TYR A 18 -1.00 8.67 5.02
N ASP A 19 -0.93 10.02 4.94
CA ASP A 19 -1.64 10.88 5.88
C ASP A 19 -3.15 10.91 5.51
N GLU A 20 -3.98 11.59 6.28
CA GLU A 20 -5.43 11.68 6.02
C GLU A 20 -5.74 12.15 4.59
N LYS A 21 -5.08 13.23 4.14
CA LYS A 21 -5.23 13.79 2.77
C LYS A 21 -4.77 12.78 1.71
N GLY A 22 -3.63 12.15 1.93
CA GLY A 22 -3.08 11.15 1.02
C GLY A 22 -3.96 9.92 0.91
N SER A 23 -4.51 9.42 2.02
CA SER A 23 -5.45 8.31 2.03
C SER A 23 -6.73 8.63 1.25
N LYS A 24 -7.28 9.84 1.40
CA LYS A 24 -8.42 10.32 0.60
C LYS A 24 -8.08 10.44 -0.90
N LEU A 25 -6.86 10.90 -1.24
CA LEU A 25 -6.39 10.95 -2.63
C LEU A 25 -6.22 9.55 -3.22
N PHE A 26 -5.64 8.62 -2.46
CA PHE A 26 -5.50 7.24 -2.90
C PHE A 26 -6.87 6.58 -3.13
N ASN A 27 -7.84 6.83 -2.25
CA ASN A 27 -9.21 6.36 -2.47
C ASN A 27 -9.83 6.92 -3.78
N LYS A 28 -9.54 8.17 -4.14
CA LYS A 28 -9.92 8.73 -5.45
C LYS A 28 -9.22 8.00 -6.59
N ILE A 29 -7.91 7.70 -6.47
CA ILE A 29 -7.15 6.93 -7.46
C ILE A 29 -7.81 5.57 -7.71
N THR A 30 -8.22 4.85 -6.66
CA THR A 30 -8.87 3.53 -6.81
C THR A 30 -10.20 3.55 -7.56
N ASN A 31 -10.78 4.72 -7.81
CA ASN A 31 -12.00 4.91 -8.59
C ASN A 31 -11.74 5.38 -10.02
N LEU A 32 -10.48 5.65 -10.39
CA LEU A 32 -10.13 6.07 -11.74
C LEU A 32 -10.24 4.91 -12.72
N LYS A 33 -10.69 5.22 -13.94
CA LYS A 33 -10.80 4.23 -15.02
C LYS A 33 -9.44 3.66 -15.40
N GLU A 34 -8.41 4.50 -15.40
CA GLU A 34 -7.04 4.13 -15.73
C GLU A 34 -6.38 3.25 -14.66
N TYR A 35 -6.82 3.34 -13.39
CA TYR A 35 -6.26 2.56 -12.29
C TYR A 35 -6.91 1.18 -12.19
N TYR A 36 -6.55 0.29 -13.13
CA TYR A 36 -7.11 -1.05 -13.27
C TYR A 36 -6.92 -1.98 -12.04
N PRO A 37 -5.83 -1.86 -11.18
CA PRO A 37 -5.55 -2.88 -10.17
C PRO A 37 -6.71 -3.13 -9.20
N THR A 38 -7.40 -2.08 -8.77
CA THR A 38 -8.54 -2.20 -7.85
C THR A 38 -9.70 -2.97 -8.48
N ASN A 39 -10.07 -2.63 -9.72
CA ASN A 39 -11.20 -3.27 -10.40
C ASN A 39 -10.92 -4.74 -10.72
N LYS A 40 -9.69 -5.04 -11.18
CA LYS A 40 -9.29 -6.43 -11.47
C LYS A 40 -9.24 -7.29 -10.21
N GLU A 41 -8.75 -6.77 -9.11
CA GLU A 41 -8.73 -7.53 -7.84
C GLU A 41 -10.16 -7.75 -7.31
N LEU A 42 -11.05 -6.76 -7.44
CA LEU A 42 -12.47 -6.93 -7.10
C LEU A 42 -13.17 -7.96 -8.00
N GLU A 43 -12.82 -8.02 -9.29
CA GLU A 43 -13.30 -9.02 -10.23
C GLU A 43 -12.86 -10.43 -9.81
N ILE A 44 -11.56 -10.61 -9.53
CA ILE A 44 -10.98 -11.88 -9.08
C ILE A 44 -11.61 -12.33 -7.75
N LEU A 45 -11.70 -11.45 -6.76
CA LEU A 45 -12.36 -11.78 -5.50
C LEU A 45 -13.83 -12.19 -5.69
N GLY A 46 -14.52 -11.61 -6.68
CA GLY A 46 -15.89 -11.96 -7.01
C GLY A 46 -16.02 -13.33 -7.67
N SER A 47 -15.17 -13.65 -8.64
CA SER A 47 -15.20 -14.92 -9.38
C SER A 47 -14.66 -16.10 -8.56
N SER A 48 -13.72 -15.86 -7.65
CA SER A 48 -13.05 -16.91 -6.84
C SER A 48 -13.73 -17.20 -5.50
N GLN A 49 -14.93 -16.67 -5.23
CA GLN A 49 -15.59 -16.81 -3.91
C GLN A 49 -15.79 -18.29 -3.49
N LYS A 50 -16.21 -19.16 -4.42
CA LYS A 50 -16.43 -20.58 -4.14
C LYS A 50 -15.11 -21.28 -3.78
N GLU A 51 -14.04 -20.96 -4.48
CA GLU A 51 -12.73 -21.55 -4.26
C GLU A 51 -12.13 -21.07 -2.92
N ILE A 52 -12.21 -19.77 -2.63
CA ILE A 52 -11.80 -19.18 -1.35
C ILE A 52 -12.52 -19.88 -0.19
N ARG A 53 -13.83 -20.04 -0.29
CA ARG A 53 -14.65 -20.70 0.73
C ARG A 53 -14.26 -22.16 0.95
N LYS A 54 -13.91 -22.88 -0.11
CA LYS A 54 -13.49 -24.29 -0.04
C LYS A 54 -12.11 -24.46 0.61
N LYS A 55 -11.19 -23.51 0.35
CA LYS A 55 -9.79 -23.62 0.79
C LYS A 55 -9.51 -23.03 2.17
N LEU A 56 -10.33 -22.08 2.63
CA LEU A 56 -10.07 -21.38 3.88
C LEU A 56 -10.93 -21.92 5.03
N PRO A 57 -10.44 -21.84 6.27
CA PRO A 57 -11.11 -22.45 7.42
C PRO A 57 -12.41 -21.73 7.80
N ILE A 58 -13.40 -22.50 8.21
CA ILE A 58 -14.65 -22.01 8.82
C ILE A 58 -14.32 -21.37 10.19
N ASN A 59 -15.07 -20.34 10.57
CA ASN A 59 -14.89 -19.59 11.83
C ASN A 59 -13.49 -18.94 11.95
N SER A 60 -12.99 -18.38 10.84
CA SER A 60 -11.66 -17.77 10.78
C SER A 60 -11.59 -16.42 11.48
N THR A 61 -10.38 -16.06 11.92
CA THR A 61 -9.96 -14.70 12.27
C THR A 61 -9.27 -14.07 11.08
N ILE A 62 -9.83 -13.00 10.54
CA ILE A 62 -9.25 -12.26 9.41
C ILE A 62 -8.28 -11.22 9.96
N VAL A 63 -7.04 -11.19 9.45
CA VAL A 63 -6.04 -10.16 9.76
C VAL A 63 -5.68 -9.44 8.48
N GLU A 64 -6.05 -8.17 8.32
CA GLU A 64 -5.69 -7.38 7.14
C GLU A 64 -4.49 -6.49 7.43
N PHE A 65 -3.40 -6.68 6.68
CA PHE A 65 -2.21 -5.85 6.77
C PHE A 65 -2.28 -4.68 5.77
N GLY A 66 -2.30 -3.46 6.25
CA GLY A 66 -2.50 -2.26 5.43
C GLY A 66 -3.97 -2.11 5.03
N SER A 67 -4.85 -2.02 6.02
CA SER A 67 -6.28 -1.87 5.80
C SER A 67 -6.60 -0.53 5.13
N GLY A 68 -6.93 -0.61 3.86
CA GLY A 68 -7.33 0.53 3.03
C GLY A 68 -8.84 0.71 2.96
N SER A 69 -9.38 0.85 1.75
CA SER A 69 -10.81 1.02 1.54
C SER A 69 -11.60 -0.28 1.77
N ASN A 70 -12.84 -0.15 2.24
CA ASN A 70 -13.71 -1.29 2.56
C ASN A 70 -14.14 -2.15 1.36
N LYS A 71 -13.85 -1.74 0.11
CA LYS A 71 -14.34 -2.42 -1.08
C LYS A 71 -13.90 -3.89 -1.18
N LYS A 72 -12.60 -4.12 -1.01
CA LYS A 72 -11.99 -5.46 -1.16
C LYS A 72 -12.32 -6.35 0.02
N ILE A 73 -12.16 -5.83 1.24
CA ILE A 73 -12.44 -6.59 2.45
C ILE A 73 -13.92 -7.00 2.56
N ASN A 74 -14.85 -6.16 2.12
CA ASN A 74 -16.27 -6.52 2.02
C ASN A 74 -16.52 -7.75 1.16
N LYS A 75 -15.86 -7.84 0.00
CA LYS A 75 -15.97 -9.01 -0.88
C LYS A 75 -15.29 -10.23 -0.27
N PHE A 76 -14.13 -10.03 0.35
CA PHE A 76 -13.39 -11.11 0.97
C PHE A 76 -14.13 -11.72 2.17
N ILE A 77 -14.69 -10.91 3.08
CA ILE A 77 -15.52 -11.38 4.20
C ILE A 77 -16.68 -12.26 3.68
N LYS A 78 -17.38 -11.81 2.63
CA LYS A 78 -18.49 -12.57 2.03
C LYS A 78 -18.05 -13.89 1.37
N SER A 79 -16.77 -14.03 1.03
CA SER A 79 -16.22 -15.26 0.45
C SER A 79 -15.89 -16.32 1.50
N LEU A 80 -15.84 -15.96 2.78
CA LEU A 80 -15.49 -16.86 3.88
C LEU A 80 -16.75 -17.50 4.48
N SER A 81 -16.55 -18.65 5.14
CA SER A 81 -17.59 -19.33 5.90
C SER A 81 -17.55 -18.89 7.36
N GLU A 82 -18.57 -18.13 7.79
CA GLU A 82 -18.76 -17.68 9.17
C GLU A 82 -17.51 -17.09 9.85
N PRO A 83 -16.84 -16.09 9.28
CA PRO A 83 -15.69 -15.49 9.94
C PRO A 83 -16.12 -14.87 11.28
N LYS A 84 -15.33 -15.07 12.33
CA LYS A 84 -15.68 -14.64 13.70
C LYS A 84 -15.09 -13.29 14.07
N GLU A 85 -13.93 -12.95 13.54
CA GLU A 85 -13.26 -11.71 13.88
C GLU A 85 -12.53 -11.12 12.67
N TYR A 86 -12.56 -9.80 12.57
CA TYR A 86 -11.79 -9.02 11.61
C TYR A 86 -10.86 -8.04 12.35
N ILE A 87 -9.57 -8.13 12.05
CA ILE A 87 -8.52 -7.32 12.68
C ILE A 87 -7.81 -6.51 11.59
N PRO A 88 -8.32 -5.32 11.25
CA PRO A 88 -7.62 -4.40 10.36
C PRO A 88 -6.41 -3.78 11.06
N ILE A 89 -5.27 -3.71 10.36
CA ILE A 89 -4.03 -3.12 10.86
C ILE A 89 -3.56 -2.07 9.87
N ASP A 90 -3.44 -0.81 10.30
CA ASP A 90 -2.92 0.29 9.50
C ASP A 90 -2.26 1.36 10.38
N ILE A 91 -1.44 2.23 9.75
CA ILE A 91 -0.80 3.37 10.40
C ILE A 91 -1.66 4.64 10.41
N SER A 92 -2.65 4.72 9.52
CA SER A 92 -3.55 5.87 9.36
C SER A 92 -4.72 5.76 10.33
N LYS A 93 -4.54 6.24 11.55
CA LYS A 93 -5.45 6.02 12.69
C LYS A 93 -6.90 6.38 12.38
N GLU A 94 -7.16 7.61 11.98
CA GLU A 94 -8.52 8.13 11.75
C GLU A 94 -9.22 7.34 10.64
N TYR A 95 -8.54 7.12 9.53
CA TYR A 95 -9.04 6.36 8.38
C TYR A 95 -9.30 4.89 8.72
N LEU A 96 -8.42 4.28 9.52
CA LEU A 96 -8.58 2.90 10.00
C LEU A 96 -9.85 2.74 10.85
N PHE A 97 -10.04 3.62 11.84
CA PHE A 97 -11.20 3.51 12.75
C PHE A 97 -12.52 3.82 12.04
N GLU A 98 -12.55 4.80 11.13
CA GLU A 98 -13.71 5.09 10.29
C GLU A 98 -14.13 3.86 9.48
N ASN A 99 -13.19 3.25 8.76
CA ASN A 99 -13.46 2.07 7.93
C ASN A 99 -13.83 0.84 8.77
N ALA A 100 -13.18 0.61 9.90
CA ALA A 100 -13.51 -0.47 10.82
C ALA A 100 -14.94 -0.33 11.37
N SER A 101 -15.37 0.87 11.71
CA SER A 101 -16.74 1.17 12.15
C SER A 101 -17.78 0.83 11.07
N ILE A 102 -17.50 1.16 9.80
CA ILE A 102 -18.38 0.81 8.68
C ILE A 102 -18.51 -0.72 8.54
N ILE A 103 -17.41 -1.46 8.66
CA ILE A 103 -17.43 -2.93 8.61
C ILE A 103 -18.21 -3.51 9.77
N ALA A 104 -17.99 -3.03 11.01
CA ALA A 104 -18.71 -3.49 12.19
C ALA A 104 -20.22 -3.29 12.07
N LYS A 105 -20.67 -2.15 11.55
CA LYS A 105 -22.10 -1.89 11.30
C LYS A 105 -22.68 -2.79 10.22
N LYS A 106 -21.89 -3.16 9.22
CA LYS A 106 -22.36 -3.96 8.08
C LYS A 106 -22.42 -5.46 8.36
N PHE A 107 -21.57 -5.96 9.23
CA PHE A 107 -21.46 -7.38 9.61
C PHE A 107 -21.61 -7.50 11.12
N SER A 108 -22.85 -7.48 11.61
CA SER A 108 -23.20 -7.45 13.06
C SER A 108 -22.60 -8.62 13.84
N ASP A 109 -22.50 -9.79 13.21
CA ASP A 109 -22.00 -11.01 13.84
C ASP A 109 -20.47 -11.14 13.81
N LEU A 110 -19.79 -10.18 13.16
CA LEU A 110 -18.35 -10.15 13.01
C LEU A 110 -17.74 -9.22 14.07
N LYS A 111 -16.97 -9.77 15.00
CA LYS A 111 -16.18 -8.93 15.91
C LYS A 111 -15.12 -8.15 15.12
N VAL A 112 -15.08 -6.82 15.29
CA VAL A 112 -14.07 -5.97 14.65
C VAL A 112 -13.13 -5.37 15.68
N THR A 113 -11.82 -5.59 15.53
CA THR A 113 -10.77 -5.11 16.44
C THR A 113 -9.71 -4.35 15.67
N ALA A 114 -9.83 -3.04 15.54
CA ALA A 114 -8.88 -2.21 14.79
C ALA A 114 -7.57 -1.98 15.56
N ILE A 115 -6.42 -2.15 14.90
CA ILE A 115 -5.09 -1.98 15.47
C ILE A 115 -4.31 -0.93 14.69
N CYS A 116 -4.11 0.25 15.30
CA CYS A 116 -3.24 1.27 14.73
C CYS A 116 -1.76 0.90 14.99
N ALA A 117 -1.08 0.37 13.98
CA ALA A 117 0.32 -0.04 14.05
C ALA A 117 0.98 -0.12 12.68
N ASP A 118 2.29 0.06 12.66
CA ASP A 118 3.12 -0.33 11.52
C ASP A 118 3.31 -1.85 11.55
N PHE A 119 2.82 -2.56 10.52
CA PHE A 119 2.89 -4.02 10.45
C PHE A 119 4.33 -4.57 10.29
N SER A 120 5.32 -3.69 10.14
CA SER A 120 6.72 -4.08 10.26
C SER A 120 7.17 -4.33 11.73
N GLN A 121 6.37 -3.87 12.72
CA GLN A 121 6.63 -4.04 14.15
C GLN A 121 6.12 -5.40 14.67
N THR A 122 6.84 -6.46 14.37
CA THR A 122 6.41 -7.86 14.61
C THR A 122 6.11 -8.18 16.07
N ASN A 123 6.94 -7.73 17.02
CA ASN A 123 6.83 -8.12 18.43
C ASN A 123 5.51 -7.73 19.10
N ARG A 124 5.03 -6.50 18.79
CA ARG A 124 3.75 -6.01 19.32
C ARG A 124 2.56 -6.79 18.76
N LEU A 125 2.55 -7.00 17.44
CA LEU A 125 1.48 -7.71 16.77
C LEU A 125 1.43 -9.18 17.16
N ASN A 126 2.59 -9.84 17.34
CA ASN A 126 2.66 -11.21 17.85
C ASN A 126 1.97 -11.37 19.21
N LYS A 127 2.21 -10.45 20.15
CA LYS A 127 1.57 -10.50 21.47
C LYS A 127 0.05 -10.43 21.37
N ILE A 128 -0.46 -9.56 20.49
CA ILE A 128 -1.90 -9.35 20.30
C ILE A 128 -2.56 -10.57 19.63
N LEU A 129 -1.87 -11.18 18.65
CA LEU A 129 -2.43 -12.27 17.85
C LEU A 129 -2.11 -13.68 18.38
N LYS A 130 -1.28 -13.80 19.42
CA LYS A 130 -0.77 -15.08 19.96
C LYS A 130 -1.87 -16.12 20.27
N ASN A 131 -3.02 -15.67 20.76
CA ASN A 131 -4.12 -16.55 21.16
C ASN A 131 -5.21 -16.69 20.07
N LYS A 132 -5.02 -16.10 18.89
CA LYS A 132 -5.95 -16.23 17.77
C LYS A 132 -5.73 -17.55 17.05
N LYS A 133 -6.83 -18.15 16.63
CA LYS A 133 -6.83 -19.43 15.90
C LYS A 133 -7.40 -19.25 14.50
N LYS A 134 -7.07 -20.18 13.59
CA LYS A 134 -7.58 -20.18 12.21
C LYS A 134 -7.38 -18.81 11.52
N ILE A 135 -6.18 -18.24 11.65
CA ILE A 135 -5.89 -16.93 11.09
C ILE A 135 -5.84 -17.02 9.56
N VAL A 136 -6.61 -16.16 8.92
CA VAL A 136 -6.55 -15.90 7.48
C VAL A 136 -6.09 -14.45 7.29
N SER A 137 -4.85 -14.28 6.87
CA SER A 137 -4.33 -12.96 6.58
C SER A 137 -4.71 -12.52 5.18
N PHE A 138 -5.07 -11.24 5.06
CA PHE A 138 -5.43 -10.62 3.79
C PHE A 138 -4.50 -9.44 3.52
N PHE A 139 -3.78 -9.49 2.40
CA PHE A 139 -2.82 -8.46 1.98
C PHE A 139 -3.04 -8.09 0.52
N PRO A 140 -4.13 -7.35 0.23
CA PRO A 140 -4.56 -7.01 -1.12
C PRO A 140 -3.82 -5.83 -1.73
N GLY A 141 -4.24 -5.46 -2.95
CA GLY A 141 -3.83 -4.23 -3.62
C GLY A 141 -2.46 -4.28 -4.22
N SER A 142 -1.87 -5.47 -4.31
CA SER A 142 -0.47 -5.65 -4.72
C SER A 142 0.50 -4.74 -3.94
N THR A 143 0.15 -4.46 -2.69
CA THR A 143 0.94 -3.61 -1.77
C THR A 143 2.38 -4.11 -1.64
N ILE A 144 2.59 -5.41 -1.76
CA ILE A 144 3.91 -6.04 -1.76
C ILE A 144 4.83 -5.48 -2.86
N GLY A 145 4.27 -5.05 -4.00
CA GLY A 145 5.00 -4.43 -5.10
C GLY A 145 5.68 -3.10 -4.74
N ASN A 146 5.24 -2.43 -3.68
CA ASN A 146 5.87 -1.19 -3.19
C ASN A 146 7.23 -1.42 -2.51
N TYR A 147 7.62 -2.67 -2.30
CA TYR A 147 8.86 -3.02 -1.63
C TYR A 147 9.88 -3.60 -2.60
N LEU A 148 11.16 -3.33 -2.36
CA LEU A 148 12.24 -4.02 -3.06
C LEU A 148 12.20 -5.52 -2.69
N PRO A 149 12.64 -6.44 -3.57
CA PRO A 149 12.51 -7.90 -3.34
C PRO A 149 13.04 -8.36 -1.97
N LYS A 150 14.20 -7.84 -1.54
CA LYS A 150 14.77 -8.12 -0.21
C LYS A 150 13.82 -7.72 0.93
N ASN A 151 13.17 -6.56 0.81
CA ASN A 151 12.25 -6.04 1.83
C ASN A 151 10.91 -6.77 1.77
N ALA A 152 10.40 -7.10 0.58
CA ALA A 152 9.19 -7.90 0.38
C ALA A 152 9.36 -9.27 1.06
N LYS A 153 10.47 -9.98 0.83
CA LYS A 153 10.79 -11.24 1.50
C LYS A 153 10.84 -11.10 3.04
N LYS A 154 11.40 -9.98 3.55
CA LYS A 154 11.42 -9.71 5.00
C LYS A 154 10.00 -9.51 5.55
N ILE A 155 9.14 -8.77 4.82
CA ILE A 155 7.74 -8.54 5.22
C ILE A 155 6.95 -9.85 5.26
N LEU A 156 7.05 -10.69 4.24
CA LEU A 156 6.38 -12.00 4.21
C LEU A 156 6.86 -12.90 5.35
N LYS A 157 8.17 -12.94 5.64
CA LYS A 157 8.70 -13.63 6.81
C LYS A 157 8.16 -13.07 8.14
N ASN A 158 7.97 -11.75 8.21
CA ASN A 158 7.37 -11.13 9.39
C ASN A 158 5.90 -11.52 9.53
N PHE A 159 5.12 -11.49 8.44
CA PHE A 159 3.74 -11.96 8.46
C PHE A 159 3.64 -13.40 8.93
N SER A 160 4.43 -14.31 8.37
CA SER A 160 4.48 -15.70 8.81
C SER A 160 4.77 -15.85 10.31
N LYS A 161 5.67 -15.03 10.87
CA LYS A 161 5.94 -15.02 12.31
C LYS A 161 4.75 -14.49 13.12
N ILE A 162 4.06 -13.45 12.62
CA ILE A 162 2.93 -12.80 13.31
C ILE A 162 1.72 -13.73 13.35
N ILE A 163 1.38 -14.36 12.22
CA ILE A 163 0.18 -15.20 12.11
C ILE A 163 0.40 -16.62 12.62
N GLY A 164 1.65 -17.06 12.72
CA GLY A 164 2.03 -18.39 13.24
C GLY A 164 1.77 -19.53 12.25
N LYS A 165 2.03 -20.74 12.73
CA LYS A 165 1.80 -21.99 11.98
C LYS A 165 0.29 -22.24 11.78
N ASN A 166 -0.06 -23.01 10.75
CA ASN A 166 -1.45 -23.38 10.40
C ASN A 166 -2.36 -22.17 10.13
N SER A 167 -1.78 -21.13 9.55
CA SER A 167 -2.46 -19.91 9.11
C SER A 167 -2.34 -19.75 7.60
N TYR A 168 -3.22 -18.93 7.02
CA TYR A 168 -3.26 -18.69 5.58
C TYR A 168 -2.90 -17.24 5.27
N LEU A 169 -2.26 -17.02 4.14
CA LEU A 169 -2.04 -15.69 3.58
C LEU A 169 -2.67 -15.62 2.19
N VAL A 170 -3.66 -14.75 2.06
CA VAL A 170 -4.24 -14.37 0.77
C VAL A 170 -3.61 -13.04 0.37
N ILE A 171 -2.85 -13.05 -0.71
CA ILE A 171 -2.09 -11.89 -1.18
C ILE A 171 -2.51 -11.51 -2.61
N GLY A 172 -2.76 -10.22 -2.83
CA GLY A 172 -2.94 -9.66 -4.17
C GLY A 172 -1.59 -9.28 -4.76
N VAL A 173 -1.32 -9.75 -5.98
CA VAL A 173 -0.11 -9.40 -6.74
C VAL A 173 -0.46 -8.96 -8.14
N ASP A 174 0.25 -7.94 -8.64
CA ASP A 174 0.06 -7.47 -10.01
C ASP A 174 1.15 -8.03 -10.92
N LEU A 175 0.72 -8.48 -12.11
CA LEU A 175 1.59 -9.12 -13.09
C LEU A 175 2.05 -8.11 -14.15
N ILE A 176 3.17 -8.42 -14.80
CA ILE A 176 3.69 -7.67 -15.94
C ILE A 176 2.66 -7.69 -17.07
N LYS A 177 2.39 -6.54 -17.66
CA LYS A 177 1.50 -6.36 -18.80
C LYS A 177 1.98 -5.22 -19.69
N ASN A 178 1.17 -4.86 -20.67
CA ASN A 178 1.51 -3.80 -21.62
C ASN A 178 1.94 -2.50 -20.88
N LYS A 179 3.10 -1.97 -21.29
CA LYS A 179 3.71 -0.77 -20.71
C LYS A 179 2.75 0.42 -20.65
N LYS A 180 1.96 0.66 -21.72
CA LYS A 180 1.02 1.78 -21.79
C LYS A 180 -0.09 1.68 -20.73
N ILE A 181 -0.57 0.46 -20.46
CA ILE A 181 -1.56 0.19 -19.41
C ILE A 181 -0.96 0.53 -18.05
N LEU A 182 0.27 0.04 -17.79
CA LEU A 182 0.99 0.29 -16.54
C LEU A 182 1.24 1.78 -16.31
N GLU A 183 1.72 2.50 -17.32
CA GLU A 183 2.02 3.93 -17.19
C GLU A 183 0.76 4.78 -17.03
N ASN A 184 -0.32 4.48 -17.75
CA ASN A 184 -1.59 5.21 -17.63
C ASN A 184 -2.20 5.11 -16.23
N ALA A 185 -2.06 3.96 -15.56
CA ALA A 185 -2.55 3.78 -14.21
C ALA A 185 -1.93 4.75 -13.19
N TYR A 186 -0.75 5.29 -13.49
CA TYR A 186 -0.02 6.22 -12.62
C TYR A 186 0.16 7.63 -13.22
N ASN A 187 -0.40 7.88 -14.42
CA ASN A 187 -0.46 9.17 -15.09
C ASN A 187 -1.90 9.45 -15.57
N ASP A 188 -2.85 9.40 -14.65
CA ASP A 188 -4.26 9.62 -14.95
C ASP A 188 -4.50 11.04 -15.51
N LYS A 189 -5.44 11.15 -16.45
CA LYS A 189 -5.79 12.41 -17.13
C LYS A 189 -6.30 13.50 -16.20
N LEU A 190 -6.93 13.11 -15.07
CA LEU A 190 -7.44 14.04 -14.06
C LEU A 190 -6.36 14.56 -13.10
N GLY A 191 -5.13 14.02 -13.17
CA GLY A 191 -4.00 14.41 -12.35
C GLY A 191 -4.16 14.08 -10.86
N VAL A 192 -5.00 13.12 -10.52
CA VAL A 192 -5.22 12.71 -9.12
C VAL A 192 -3.95 12.05 -8.56
N THR A 193 -3.31 11.17 -9.36
CA THR A 193 -2.04 10.53 -8.98
C THR A 193 -0.92 11.57 -8.83
N ALA A 194 -0.90 12.58 -9.68
CA ALA A 194 0.06 13.68 -9.54
C ALA A 194 -0.15 14.45 -8.22
N LYS A 195 -1.40 14.72 -7.83
CA LYS A 195 -1.73 15.36 -6.55
C LYS A 195 -1.32 14.47 -5.37
N PHE A 196 -1.57 13.17 -5.46
CA PHE A 196 -1.14 12.18 -4.47
C PHE A 196 0.38 12.16 -4.34
N ASN A 197 1.11 12.09 -5.47
CA ASN A 197 2.57 12.08 -5.45
C ASN A 197 3.17 13.37 -4.83
N LYS A 198 2.58 14.53 -5.14
CA LYS A 198 3.03 15.81 -4.57
C LYS A 198 2.70 15.96 -3.08
N ASN A 199 1.65 15.31 -2.57
CA ASN A 199 1.26 15.36 -1.17
C ASN A 199 2.37 14.90 -0.21
N ILE A 200 3.28 14.01 -0.66
CA ILE A 200 4.42 13.59 0.17
C ILE A 200 5.30 14.76 0.62
N LEU A 201 5.38 15.82 -0.19
CA LEU A 201 6.13 17.03 0.18
C LEU A 201 5.44 17.81 1.30
N ASP A 202 4.09 17.87 1.29
CA ASP A 202 3.31 18.48 2.35
C ASP A 202 3.52 17.73 3.68
N VAL A 203 3.57 16.39 3.63
CA VAL A 203 3.84 15.54 4.79
C VAL A 203 5.27 15.77 5.30
N VAL A 204 6.25 15.84 4.41
CA VAL A 204 7.63 16.16 4.80
C VAL A 204 7.73 17.54 5.42
N ASN A 205 6.98 18.52 4.92
CA ASN A 205 6.92 19.87 5.52
C ASN A 205 6.45 19.81 6.97
N LYS A 206 5.38 19.05 7.25
CA LYS A 206 4.85 18.89 8.62
C LYS A 206 5.85 18.19 9.56
N ILE A 207 6.44 17.08 9.10
CA ILE A 207 7.33 16.26 9.94
C ILE A 207 8.66 16.95 10.24
N CYS A 208 9.15 17.76 9.29
CA CYS A 208 10.53 18.28 9.32
C CYS A 208 10.60 19.79 9.42
N ASN A 209 9.45 20.44 9.62
CA ASN A 209 9.35 21.90 9.59
C ASN A 209 10.10 22.50 8.36
N SER A 210 9.89 21.86 7.20
CA SER A 210 10.49 22.29 5.94
C SER A 210 9.50 23.12 5.12
N LYS A 211 9.97 23.73 4.03
CA LYS A 211 9.15 24.67 3.21
C LYS A 211 9.17 24.27 1.74
N PHE A 212 8.97 22.96 1.44
CA PHE A 212 8.75 22.53 0.07
C PHE A 212 7.52 23.23 -0.53
N GLN A 213 7.66 23.75 -1.72
CA GLN A 213 6.54 24.27 -2.50
C GLN A 213 6.22 23.25 -3.59
N THR A 214 5.07 22.60 -3.52
CA THR A 214 4.63 21.55 -4.45
C THR A 214 4.58 22.01 -5.91
N LYS A 215 4.33 23.31 -6.16
CA LYS A 215 4.36 23.94 -7.49
C LYS A 215 5.74 23.90 -8.18
N ASN A 216 6.81 23.73 -7.42
CA ASN A 216 8.19 23.63 -7.94
C ASN A 216 8.54 22.23 -8.43
N PHE A 217 7.61 21.30 -8.42
CA PHE A 217 7.83 19.92 -8.85
C PHE A 217 6.76 19.47 -9.82
N ASP A 218 7.18 18.72 -10.83
CA ASP A 218 6.28 18.00 -11.72
C ASP A 218 6.26 16.51 -11.37
N HIS A 219 5.09 15.91 -11.53
CA HIS A 219 4.92 14.47 -11.39
C HIS A 219 5.35 13.77 -12.68
N LYS A 220 6.09 12.67 -12.53
CA LYS A 220 6.42 11.76 -13.62
C LYS A 220 6.31 10.33 -13.15
N ALA A 221 5.56 9.51 -13.87
CA ALA A 221 5.55 8.07 -13.69
C ALA A 221 5.94 7.39 -15.00
N PHE A 222 6.74 6.34 -14.92
CA PHE A 222 7.18 5.56 -16.08
C PHE A 222 7.47 4.11 -15.69
N TYR A 223 7.35 3.20 -16.65
CA TYR A 223 7.71 1.80 -16.48
C TYR A 223 9.21 1.59 -16.77
N ASN A 224 9.93 1.17 -15.73
CA ASN A 224 11.33 0.81 -15.81
C ASN A 224 11.45 -0.65 -16.27
N LEU A 225 11.71 -0.86 -17.57
CA LEU A 225 11.83 -2.19 -18.18
C LEU A 225 12.92 -3.06 -17.54
N LYS A 226 14.07 -2.46 -17.14
CA LYS A 226 15.19 -3.21 -16.55
C LYS A 226 14.84 -3.76 -15.16
N LYS A 227 13.91 -3.11 -14.45
CA LYS A 227 13.54 -3.44 -13.07
C LYS A 227 12.11 -4.00 -12.96
N ASN A 228 11.41 -4.14 -14.07
CA ASN A 228 10.02 -4.60 -14.15
C ASN A 228 9.10 -3.89 -13.15
N ARG A 229 9.18 -2.55 -13.10
CA ARG A 229 8.41 -1.78 -12.13
C ARG A 229 8.00 -0.40 -12.65
N ILE A 230 6.89 0.12 -12.16
CA ILE A 230 6.58 1.55 -12.25
C ILE A 230 7.46 2.31 -11.25
N GLU A 231 7.99 3.42 -11.68
CA GLU A 231 8.65 4.38 -10.80
C GLU A 231 7.90 5.72 -10.85
N MET A 232 7.58 6.30 -9.69
CA MET A 232 7.09 7.67 -9.61
C MET A 232 8.18 8.59 -9.09
N HIS A 233 8.27 9.75 -9.70
CA HIS A 233 9.26 10.78 -9.40
C HIS A 233 8.59 12.15 -9.28
N LEU A 234 9.21 13.02 -8.49
CA LEU A 234 8.95 14.45 -8.45
C LEU A 234 10.15 15.16 -9.08
N ILE A 235 9.95 15.76 -10.25
CA ILE A 235 10.99 16.42 -11.02
C ILE A 235 11.07 17.89 -10.58
N SER A 236 12.25 18.36 -10.21
CA SER A 236 12.44 19.77 -9.85
C SER A 236 12.36 20.66 -11.08
N LYS A 237 11.53 21.72 -11.04
CA LYS A 237 11.34 22.69 -12.14
C LYS A 237 12.43 23.78 -12.18
N LYS A 238 13.20 23.93 -11.10
CA LYS A 238 14.23 24.95 -10.96
C LYS A 238 15.34 24.55 -9.98
N ASN A 239 16.43 25.30 -10.02
CA ASN A 239 17.49 25.19 -9.02
C ASN A 239 17.07 25.92 -7.75
N PHE A 240 17.20 25.27 -6.59
CA PHE A 240 17.01 25.91 -5.30
C PHE A 240 17.66 25.08 -4.18
N THR A 241 17.82 25.72 -3.03
CA THR A 241 18.30 25.07 -1.80
C THR A 241 17.22 25.18 -0.74
N LEU A 242 16.98 24.09 -0.02
CA LEU A 242 16.04 24.05 1.08
C LEU A 242 16.74 23.58 2.36
N LYS A 243 16.55 24.32 3.43
CA LYS A 243 17.05 23.92 4.76
C LYS A 243 16.06 22.93 5.38
N ILE A 244 16.54 21.73 5.71
CA ILE A 244 15.75 20.67 6.35
C ILE A 244 16.56 20.12 7.51
N ASN A 245 16.03 20.21 8.74
CA ASN A 245 16.73 19.76 9.94
C ASN A 245 18.20 20.26 10.01
N LYS A 246 18.40 21.57 9.89
CA LYS A 246 19.71 22.26 9.92
C LYS A 246 20.65 21.93 8.74
N LYS A 247 20.23 21.09 7.77
CA LYS A 247 21.05 20.75 6.57
C LYS A 247 20.52 21.43 5.33
N ASN A 248 21.43 22.01 4.54
CA ASN A 248 21.11 22.59 3.26
C ASN A 248 21.10 21.49 2.19
N ILE A 249 19.93 21.29 1.56
CA ILE A 249 19.73 20.30 0.50
C ILE A 249 19.52 21.03 -0.81
N LYS A 250 20.42 20.81 -1.77
CA LYS A 250 20.32 21.39 -3.12
C LYS A 250 19.40 20.54 -3.99
N PHE A 251 18.50 21.21 -4.69
CA PHE A 251 17.64 20.66 -5.75
C PHE A 251 18.03 21.31 -7.06
N THR A 252 18.33 20.49 -8.07
CA THR A 252 18.75 20.94 -9.39
C THR A 252 17.59 20.75 -10.35
N LYS A 253 17.37 21.71 -11.24
CA LYS A 253 16.39 21.61 -12.33
C LYS A 253 16.55 20.27 -13.05
N ASP A 254 15.43 19.66 -13.43
CA ASP A 254 15.31 18.37 -14.12
C ASP A 254 15.84 17.14 -13.36
N LYS A 255 16.36 17.32 -12.13
CA LYS A 255 16.67 16.19 -11.23
C LYS A 255 15.44 15.81 -10.40
N SER A 256 15.39 14.55 -10.02
CA SER A 256 14.18 13.99 -9.38
C SER A 256 14.37 13.56 -7.93
N ILE A 257 13.25 13.54 -7.22
CA ILE A 257 13.07 12.76 -5.99
C ILE A 257 12.28 11.51 -6.38
N HIS A 258 12.84 10.33 -6.18
CA HIS A 258 12.15 9.06 -6.36
C HIS A 258 11.20 8.83 -5.18
N THR A 259 9.94 8.57 -5.45
CA THR A 259 8.90 8.48 -4.42
C THR A 259 8.27 7.09 -4.32
N VAL A 260 8.10 6.40 -5.44
CA VAL A 260 7.49 5.06 -5.50
C VAL A 260 8.27 4.14 -6.41
N SER A 261 8.44 2.91 -5.99
CA SER A 261 8.71 1.74 -6.84
C SER A 261 7.55 0.78 -6.69
N TYR A 262 6.90 0.41 -7.79
CA TYR A 262 5.83 -0.59 -7.78
C TYR A 262 6.22 -1.70 -8.74
N THR A 263 6.68 -2.82 -8.16
CA THR A 263 7.23 -3.96 -8.89
C THR A 263 6.11 -4.90 -9.33
N HIS A 264 6.19 -5.36 -10.58
CA HIS A 264 5.28 -6.34 -11.16
C HIS A 264 5.98 -7.70 -11.19
N LEU A 265 5.25 -8.75 -10.83
CA LEU A 265 5.77 -10.11 -10.86
C LEU A 265 5.62 -10.71 -12.26
N ARG A 266 6.50 -11.67 -12.61
CA ARG A 266 6.32 -12.52 -13.78
C ARG A 266 5.35 -13.63 -13.43
N ALA A 267 4.53 -14.10 -14.40
CA ALA A 267 3.57 -15.17 -14.17
C ALA A 267 4.22 -16.45 -13.60
N HIS A 268 5.42 -16.79 -14.06
CA HIS A 268 6.18 -17.94 -13.56
C HIS A 268 6.71 -17.82 -12.13
N GLU A 269 6.74 -16.60 -11.56
CA GLU A 269 7.18 -16.39 -10.19
C GLU A 269 6.07 -16.71 -9.17
N THR A 270 4.84 -16.95 -9.63
CA THR A 270 3.70 -17.31 -8.79
C THR A 270 3.58 -18.82 -8.55
N ASP A 271 4.21 -19.64 -9.39
CA ASP A 271 4.16 -21.12 -9.30
C ASP A 271 5.29 -21.72 -8.45
N SER A 272 6.17 -20.87 -7.89
CA SER A 272 7.41 -21.30 -7.20
C SER A 272 7.38 -21.21 -5.68
N TYR A 273 6.17 -21.05 -5.07
CA TYR A 273 6.04 -20.91 -3.60
C TYR A 273 5.00 -21.84 -3.01
#